data_d8d1c0e0646a3f4092987186b112a578
#
_entry.id   d8d1c0e0646a3f4092987186b112a578
#
_cell.length_a   1.000
_cell.length_b   1.000
_cell.length_c   1.000
_cell.angle_alpha   90.00
_cell.angle_beta   90.00
_cell.angle_gamma   90.00
#
_symmetry.space_group_name_H-M   'P 1'
#
loop_
_entity.id
_entity.type
_entity.pdbx_description
1 polymer ?
#
loop_
_entity_poly.entity_id
_entity_poly.type
_entity_poly.pdbx_seq_one_letter_code
_entity_poly.pdbx_strand_id
1 'polypeptide(L)'
;MYVVINGGGKIGAYLANVLLKSGNEVAVIEQNRRTADRLSVELTGRYLIIHGDGCDSKFQEDAGIRHADVFVATTGQDDSNLVSCEIAQRVFSVPRCIARVNSPKNMRIFHEVGIESVSSTTLIANMIEEEAL
;
A
#
# COMPACT_ATOMS: atom_id res chain seq x y z
N MET A 1 -1.21 -10.15 -11.93
CA MET A 1 -1.83 -8.84 -11.60
C MET A 1 -0.79 -7.73 -11.60
N TYR A 2 -1.25 -6.52 -11.74
CA TYR A 2 -0.44 -5.32 -11.54
C TYR A 2 -0.88 -4.62 -10.26
N VAL A 3 0.02 -4.47 -9.30
CA VAL A 3 -0.28 -3.91 -7.97
C VAL A 3 0.56 -2.66 -7.75
N VAL A 4 -0.09 -1.58 -7.34
CA VAL A 4 0.59 -0.34 -6.94
C VAL A 4 0.53 -0.24 -5.42
N ILE A 5 1.69 -0.05 -4.80
CA ILE A 5 1.82 0.04 -3.35
C ILE A 5 2.30 1.45 -2.99
N ASN A 6 1.57 2.13 -2.12
CA ASN A 6 2.02 3.38 -1.52
C ASN A 6 2.67 3.08 -0.17
N GLY A 7 3.98 3.26 -0.12
CA GLY A 7 4.78 2.99 1.06
C GLY A 7 5.67 1.77 0.92
N GLY A 8 6.98 1.99 0.95
CA GLY A 8 8.00 0.97 0.81
C GLY A 8 8.73 0.63 2.12
N GLY A 9 8.08 0.86 3.27
CA GLY A 9 8.59 0.45 4.57
C GLY A 9 8.55 -1.06 4.74
N LYS A 10 8.65 -1.55 5.98
CA LYS A 10 8.73 -2.99 6.24
C LYS A 10 7.59 -3.78 5.63
N ILE A 11 6.36 -3.31 5.80
CA ILE A 11 5.18 -4.03 5.30
C ILE A 11 5.10 -3.95 3.79
N GLY A 12 5.24 -2.74 3.24
CA GLY A 12 5.17 -2.54 1.78
C GLY A 12 6.27 -3.29 1.04
N ALA A 13 7.49 -3.27 1.55
CA ALA A 13 8.62 -4.00 0.96
C ALA A 13 8.41 -5.51 1.00
N TYR A 14 7.94 -6.03 2.13
CA TYR A 14 7.64 -7.45 2.27
C TYR A 14 6.53 -7.88 1.29
N LEU A 15 5.46 -7.09 1.25
CA LEU A 15 4.34 -7.36 0.34
C LEU A 15 4.82 -7.35 -1.12
N ALA A 16 5.59 -6.33 -1.51
CA ALA A 16 6.14 -6.25 -2.85
C ALA A 16 6.94 -7.50 -3.21
N ASN A 17 7.81 -7.94 -2.31
CA ASN A 17 8.63 -9.12 -2.52
C ASN A 17 7.79 -10.39 -2.69
N VAL A 18 6.78 -10.58 -1.85
CA VAL A 18 5.87 -11.73 -1.94
C VAL A 18 5.12 -11.72 -3.27
N LEU A 19 4.59 -10.58 -3.66
CA LEU A 19 3.83 -10.44 -4.91
C LEU A 19 4.72 -10.70 -6.12
N LEU A 20 5.93 -10.17 -6.14
CA LEU A 20 6.89 -10.38 -7.22
C LEU A 20 7.27 -11.86 -7.36
N LYS A 21 7.50 -12.54 -6.24
CA LYS A 21 7.82 -13.97 -6.25
C LYS A 21 6.67 -14.83 -6.74
N SER A 22 5.44 -14.34 -6.60
CA SER A 22 4.26 -15.02 -7.10
C SER A 22 3.93 -14.66 -8.56
N GLY A 23 4.82 -13.98 -9.25
CA GLY A 23 4.68 -13.66 -10.67
C GLY A 23 3.90 -12.41 -10.99
N ASN A 24 3.60 -11.58 -10.00
CA ASN A 24 2.90 -10.31 -10.21
C ASN A 24 3.89 -9.19 -10.55
N GLU A 25 3.38 -8.15 -11.18
CA GLU A 25 4.12 -6.91 -11.40
C GLU A 25 3.76 -5.92 -10.31
N VAL A 26 4.74 -5.17 -9.81
CA VAL A 26 4.55 -4.26 -8.68
C VAL A 26 5.20 -2.91 -8.96
N ALA A 27 4.48 -1.84 -8.66
CA ALA A 27 5.06 -0.51 -8.57
C ALA A 27 4.94 -0.04 -7.11
N VAL A 28 6.02 0.52 -6.56
CA VAL A 28 6.02 1.08 -5.22
C VAL A 28 6.28 2.57 -5.29
N ILE A 29 5.39 3.35 -4.68
CA ILE A 29 5.59 4.79 -4.52
C ILE A 29 6.12 5.01 -3.11
N GLU A 30 7.30 5.57 -2.98
CA GLU A 30 7.93 5.80 -1.70
C GLU A 30 8.44 7.24 -1.60
N GLN A 31 8.03 7.93 -0.55
CA GLN A 31 8.34 9.33 -0.34
C GLN A 31 9.78 9.54 0.17
N ASN A 32 10.30 8.60 0.94
CA ASN A 32 11.65 8.68 1.48
C ASN A 32 12.66 8.15 0.46
N ARG A 33 13.61 9.00 0.07
CA ARG A 33 14.59 8.66 -0.96
C ARG A 33 15.45 7.45 -0.59
N ARG A 34 15.91 7.38 0.65
CA ARG A 34 16.75 6.26 1.10
C ARG A 34 15.99 4.94 1.03
N THR A 35 14.73 4.96 1.43
CA THR A 35 13.88 3.78 1.36
C THR A 35 13.65 3.36 -0.09
N ALA A 36 13.37 4.32 -0.98
CA ALA A 36 13.20 4.06 -2.40
C ALA A 36 14.47 3.46 -3.02
N ASP A 37 15.63 4.03 -2.72
CA ASP A 37 16.92 3.53 -3.22
C ASP A 37 17.21 2.12 -2.72
N ARG A 38 16.91 1.83 -1.46
CA ARG A 38 17.08 0.48 -0.88
C ARG A 38 16.21 -0.55 -1.58
N LEU A 39 14.95 -0.22 -1.86
CA LEU A 39 14.04 -1.11 -2.58
C LEU A 39 14.57 -1.45 -3.97
N SER A 40 15.14 -0.49 -4.66
CA SER A 40 15.70 -0.69 -6.01
C SER A 40 16.83 -1.72 -6.03
N VAL A 41 17.49 -1.94 -4.89
CA VAL A 41 18.56 -2.93 -4.75
C VAL A 41 18.02 -4.28 -4.26
N GLU A 42 17.01 -4.25 -3.39
CA GLU A 42 16.52 -5.46 -2.73
C GLU A 42 15.51 -6.26 -3.56
N LEU A 43 14.68 -5.58 -4.36
CA LEU A 43 13.63 -6.25 -5.11
C LEU A 43 14.18 -6.91 -6.38
N THR A 44 13.57 -8.02 -6.76
CA THR A 44 13.85 -8.71 -8.01
C THR A 44 12.55 -9.06 -8.70
N GLY A 45 12.55 -9.01 -10.03
CA GLY A 45 11.35 -9.28 -10.82
C GLY A 45 10.90 -8.03 -11.58
N ARG A 46 9.62 -7.98 -11.93
CA ARG A 46 9.05 -6.88 -12.70
C ARG A 46 8.52 -5.80 -11.75
N TYR A 47 9.40 -4.96 -11.30
CA TYR A 47 9.04 -3.88 -10.39
C TYR A 47 9.42 -2.50 -10.93
N LEU A 48 8.75 -1.49 -10.40
CA LEU A 48 9.02 -0.08 -10.66
C LEU A 48 9.00 0.64 -9.32
N ILE A 49 10.00 1.48 -9.06
CA ILE A 49 10.04 2.30 -7.85
C ILE A 49 9.88 3.76 -8.26
N ILE A 50 8.90 4.42 -7.67
CA ILE A 50 8.65 5.85 -7.85
C ILE A 50 8.98 6.56 -6.55
N HIS A 51 9.93 7.49 -6.61
CA HIS A 51 10.22 8.38 -5.49
C HIS A 51 9.25 9.54 -5.53
N GLY A 52 8.30 9.55 -4.62
CA GLY A 52 7.28 10.58 -4.58
C GLY A 52 6.24 10.35 -3.50
N ASP A 53 5.27 11.25 -3.46
CA ASP A 53 4.15 11.22 -2.55
C ASP A 53 2.97 10.47 -3.18
N GLY A 54 2.58 9.35 -2.59
CA GLY A 54 1.46 8.55 -3.09
C GLY A 54 0.09 9.24 -2.99
N CYS A 55 0.02 10.36 -2.27
CA CYS A 55 -1.19 11.20 -2.22
C CYS A 55 -1.26 12.21 -3.36
N ASP A 56 -0.28 12.23 -4.25
CA ASP A 56 -0.27 13.05 -5.44
C ASP A 56 -0.64 12.19 -6.65
N SER A 57 -1.71 12.54 -7.34
CA SER A 57 -2.19 11.78 -8.49
C SER A 57 -1.13 11.63 -9.59
N LYS A 58 -0.24 12.61 -9.72
CA LYS A 58 0.85 12.56 -10.69
C LYS A 58 1.77 11.35 -10.46
N PHE A 59 2.14 11.09 -9.21
CA PHE A 59 3.00 9.96 -8.90
C PHE A 59 2.26 8.63 -9.01
N GLN A 60 0.95 8.62 -8.75
CA GLN A 60 0.14 7.45 -9.03
C GLN A 60 0.11 7.15 -10.54
N GLU A 61 -0.02 8.18 -11.36
CA GLU A 61 0.05 8.00 -12.82
C GLU A 61 1.41 7.49 -13.26
N ASP A 62 2.50 8.06 -12.73
CA ASP A 62 3.86 7.60 -13.04
C ASP A 62 4.07 6.13 -12.65
N ALA A 63 3.37 5.68 -11.62
CA ALA A 63 3.41 4.28 -11.16
C ALA A 63 2.52 3.36 -11.99
N GLY A 64 1.80 3.85 -12.97
CA GLY A 64 0.93 3.04 -13.81
C GLY A 64 -0.42 2.73 -13.20
N ILE A 65 -0.95 3.62 -12.38
CA ILE A 65 -2.21 3.41 -11.65
C ILE A 65 -3.38 3.05 -12.54
N ARG A 66 -3.40 3.55 -13.79
CA ARG A 66 -4.50 3.32 -14.73
C ARG A 66 -4.60 1.85 -15.16
N HIS A 67 -3.53 1.09 -15.02
CA HIS A 67 -3.47 -0.34 -15.33
C HIS A 67 -3.50 -1.21 -14.10
N ALA A 68 -3.58 -0.62 -12.91
CA ALA A 68 -3.52 -1.38 -11.67
C ALA A 68 -4.80 -2.17 -11.43
N ASP A 69 -4.61 -3.41 -11.01
CA ASP A 69 -5.70 -4.26 -10.54
C ASP A 69 -5.99 -3.99 -9.07
N VAL A 70 -4.95 -3.66 -8.32
CA VAL A 70 -5.04 -3.41 -6.88
C VAL A 70 -4.13 -2.24 -6.51
N PHE A 71 -4.61 -1.38 -5.64
CA PHE A 71 -3.82 -0.34 -4.98
C PHE A 71 -3.80 -0.63 -3.48
N VAL A 72 -2.61 -0.60 -2.89
CA VAL A 72 -2.44 -0.88 -1.46
C VAL A 72 -1.69 0.29 -0.80
N ALA A 73 -2.25 0.86 0.24
CA ALA A 73 -1.60 1.92 1.02
C ALA A 73 -1.10 1.34 2.34
N THR A 74 0.22 1.37 2.55
CA THR A 74 0.88 0.71 3.69
C THR A 74 1.76 1.64 4.51
N THR A 75 1.58 2.95 4.39
CA THR A 75 2.40 3.91 5.14
C THR A 75 2.07 3.88 6.63
N GLY A 76 2.91 4.52 7.44
CA GLY A 76 2.66 4.69 8.87
C GLY A 76 1.63 5.77 9.19
N GLN A 77 1.07 6.44 8.19
CA GLN A 77 0.14 7.55 8.36
C GLN A 77 -1.25 7.20 7.84
N ASP A 78 -2.23 7.10 8.73
CA ASP A 78 -3.59 6.71 8.35
C ASP A 78 -4.24 7.69 7.38
N ASP A 79 -4.00 8.99 7.56
CA ASP A 79 -4.53 10.02 6.66
C ASP A 79 -3.96 9.87 5.25
N SER A 80 -2.68 9.62 5.11
CA SER A 80 -2.05 9.37 3.80
C SER A 80 -2.61 8.12 3.14
N ASN A 81 -2.83 7.07 3.92
CA ASN A 81 -3.41 5.83 3.43
C ASN A 81 -4.83 6.03 2.95
N LEU A 82 -5.63 6.82 3.66
CA LEU A 82 -6.99 7.16 3.27
C LEU A 82 -7.00 7.96 1.97
N VAL A 83 -6.25 9.05 1.92
CA VAL A 83 -6.24 9.96 0.77
C VAL A 83 -5.74 9.25 -0.48
N SER A 84 -4.64 8.51 -0.39
CA SER A 84 -4.09 7.82 -1.56
C SER A 84 -5.03 6.75 -2.10
N CYS A 85 -5.71 6.01 -1.23
CA CYS A 85 -6.73 5.05 -1.64
C CYS A 85 -7.93 5.73 -2.29
N GLU A 86 -8.38 6.87 -1.75
CA GLU A 86 -9.49 7.60 -2.35
C GLU A 86 -9.16 8.11 -3.75
N ILE A 87 -7.95 8.60 -3.96
CA ILE A 87 -7.50 9.03 -5.30
C ILE A 87 -7.49 7.84 -6.26
N ALA A 88 -6.90 6.74 -5.85
CA ALA A 88 -6.84 5.54 -6.68
C ALA A 88 -8.24 5.04 -7.05
N GLN A 89 -9.16 5.04 -6.09
CA GLN A 89 -10.51 4.55 -6.29
C GLN A 89 -11.37 5.53 -7.09
N ARG A 90 -11.40 6.80 -6.71
CA ARG A 90 -12.34 7.78 -7.26
C ARG A 90 -11.85 8.45 -8.53
N VAL A 91 -10.56 8.73 -8.63
CA VAL A 91 -9.99 9.39 -9.80
C VAL A 91 -9.64 8.37 -10.88
N PHE A 92 -9.03 7.26 -10.49
CA PHE A 92 -8.49 6.28 -11.43
C PHE A 92 -9.29 4.99 -11.54
N SER A 93 -10.33 4.84 -10.74
CA SER A 93 -11.24 3.68 -10.78
C SER A 93 -10.52 2.34 -10.63
N VAL A 94 -9.49 2.30 -9.79
CA VAL A 94 -8.81 1.04 -9.50
C VAL A 94 -9.81 0.09 -8.86
N PRO A 95 -9.96 -1.14 -9.38
CA PRO A 95 -11.01 -2.05 -8.93
C PRO A 95 -10.98 -2.40 -7.45
N ARG A 96 -9.79 -2.44 -6.86
CA ARG A 96 -9.64 -2.82 -5.47
C ARG A 96 -8.58 -1.97 -4.79
N CYS A 97 -8.98 -1.28 -3.72
CA CYS A 97 -8.07 -0.44 -2.93
C CYS A 97 -8.11 -0.91 -1.48
N ILE A 98 -6.94 -1.19 -0.92
CA ILE A 98 -6.80 -1.73 0.43
C ILE A 98 -5.87 -0.83 1.22
N ALA A 99 -6.27 -0.43 2.42
CA ALA A 99 -5.49 0.42 3.29
C ALA A 99 -5.09 -0.28 4.58
N ARG A 100 -3.82 -0.12 4.95
CA ARG A 100 -3.38 -0.40 6.31
C ARG A 100 -3.86 0.73 7.21
N VAL A 101 -4.46 0.37 8.34
CA VAL A 101 -4.89 1.31 9.37
C VAL A 101 -4.05 1.07 10.62
N ASN A 102 -3.31 2.08 11.04
CA ASN A 102 -2.41 1.96 12.19
C ASN A 102 -3.15 2.11 13.52
N SER A 103 -4.11 3.03 13.58
CA SER A 103 -4.92 3.27 14.78
C SER A 103 -6.30 2.65 14.62
N PRO A 104 -6.69 1.67 15.45
CA PRO A 104 -7.98 0.99 15.31
C PRO A 104 -9.19 1.93 15.31
N LYS A 105 -9.10 3.05 16.04
CA LYS A 105 -10.17 4.05 16.06
C LYS A 105 -10.47 4.67 14.70
N ASN A 106 -9.53 4.60 13.75
CA ASN A 106 -9.70 5.15 12.42
C ASN A 106 -10.37 4.17 11.45
N MET A 107 -10.58 2.92 11.85
CA MET A 107 -11.21 1.91 10.98
C MET A 107 -12.59 2.36 10.48
N ARG A 108 -13.34 3.04 11.33
CA ARG A 108 -14.68 3.48 11.00
C ARG A 108 -14.73 4.41 9.81
N ILE A 109 -13.81 5.38 9.72
CA ILE A 109 -13.82 6.34 8.61
C ILE A 109 -13.49 5.66 7.28
N PHE A 110 -12.56 4.70 7.29
CA PHE A 110 -12.26 3.92 6.08
C PHE A 110 -13.46 3.12 5.63
N HIS A 111 -14.15 2.51 6.56
CA HIS A 111 -15.36 1.74 6.29
C HIS A 111 -16.47 2.63 5.70
N GLU A 112 -16.67 3.81 6.28
CA GLU A 112 -17.70 4.75 5.81
C GLU A 112 -17.46 5.24 4.38
N VAL A 113 -16.21 5.40 3.97
CA VAL A 113 -15.88 5.84 2.61
C VAL A 113 -15.72 4.67 1.63
N GLY A 114 -15.94 3.44 2.07
CA GLY A 114 -15.93 2.26 1.20
C GLY A 114 -14.56 1.76 0.79
N ILE A 115 -13.53 1.98 1.60
CA ILE A 115 -12.19 1.46 1.36
C ILE A 115 -11.95 0.25 2.24
N GLU A 116 -11.54 -0.86 1.64
CA GLU A 116 -11.12 -2.04 2.39
C GLU A 116 -9.95 -1.67 3.29
N SER A 117 -9.98 -2.13 4.52
CA SER A 117 -8.96 -1.77 5.49
C SER A 117 -8.55 -2.93 6.37
N VAL A 118 -7.27 -2.93 6.78
CA VAL A 118 -6.71 -3.91 7.68
C VAL A 118 -6.08 -3.17 8.84
N SER A 119 -6.57 -3.42 10.05
CA SER A 119 -5.97 -2.86 11.27
C SER A 119 -4.80 -3.72 11.69
N SER A 120 -3.59 -3.23 11.47
CA SER A 120 -2.38 -3.95 11.85
C SER A 120 -2.30 -4.18 13.35
N THR A 121 -2.67 -3.19 14.15
CA THR A 121 -2.66 -3.31 15.61
C THR A 121 -3.63 -4.38 16.09
N THR A 122 -4.87 -4.35 15.61
CA THR A 122 -5.90 -5.32 15.99
C THR A 122 -5.52 -6.72 15.53
N LEU A 123 -5.03 -6.86 14.32
CA LEU A 123 -4.64 -8.17 13.77
C LEU A 123 -3.51 -8.80 14.60
N ILE A 124 -2.47 -8.02 14.89
CA ILE A 124 -1.34 -8.51 15.69
C ILE A 124 -1.80 -8.87 17.10
N ALA A 125 -2.60 -8.01 17.73
CA ALA A 125 -3.10 -8.27 19.08
C ALA A 125 -3.95 -9.55 19.14
N ASN A 126 -4.81 -9.76 18.14
CA ASN A 126 -5.63 -10.97 18.07
C ASN A 126 -4.78 -12.22 17.89
N MET A 127 -3.74 -12.17 17.07
CA MET A 127 -2.83 -13.30 16.89
C MET A 127 -2.06 -13.63 18.17
N ILE A 128 -1.61 -12.60 18.89
CA ILE A 128 -0.94 -12.80 20.17
C ILE A 128 -1.90 -13.40 21.19
N GLU A 129 -3.13 -12.91 21.25
CA GLU A 129 -4.15 -13.44 22.16
C GLU A 129 -4.40 -14.93 21.91
N GLU A 130 -4.53 -15.34 20.65
CA GLU A 130 -4.69 -16.75 20.29
C GLU A 130 -3.54 -17.60 20.76
N GLU A 131 -2.31 -17.13 20.62
CA GLU A 131 -1.13 -17.87 21.07
C GLU A 131 -1.03 -17.92 22.61
N ALA A 132 -1.49 -16.87 23.29
CA ALA A 132 -1.39 -16.77 24.76
C ALA A 132 -2.45 -17.61 25.48
N LEU A 133 -3.56 -17.89 24.86
CA LEU A 133 -4.70 -18.61 25.43
C LEU A 133 -4.85 -20.01 24.85
#